data_da89c7e01fd585fea9ea666a9ea92430
#
_entry.id   da89c7e01fd585fea9ea666a9ea92430
#
_cell.length_a   1.000
_cell.length_b   1.000
_cell.length_c   1.000
_cell.angle_alpha   90.00
_cell.angle_beta   90.00
_cell.angle_gamma   90.00
#
_symmetry.space_group_name_H-M   'P 1'
#
loop_
_entity.id
_entity.type
_entity.pdbx_description
1 polymer ?
#
loop_
_entity_poly.entity_id
_entity_poly.type
_entity_poly.pdbx_seq_one_letter_code
_entity_poly.pdbx_strand_id
1 'polypeptide(L)'
;MGAATLYKLQRKFPAARLVLLEKESEWALHQTGRNSGVIHSGLYYKPGSLKATTCRDGYLQLLNFCAEHGVAHEVCGKVVVATTV
;
A
#
# COMPACT_ATOMS: atom_id res chain seq x y z
N MET A 1 4.11 2.42 -6.88
CA MET A 1 4.96 1.32 -6.35
C MET A 1 6.43 1.71 -6.27
N GLY A 2 7.01 2.27 -7.31
CA GLY A 2 8.42 2.65 -7.31
C GLY A 2 8.82 3.60 -6.20
N ALA A 3 8.03 4.63 -5.93
CA ALA A 3 8.30 5.58 -4.85
C ALA A 3 8.30 4.92 -3.47
N ALA A 4 7.36 4.02 -3.20
CA ALA A 4 7.32 3.29 -1.94
C ALA A 4 8.51 2.35 -1.78
N THR A 5 8.92 1.69 -2.86
CA THR A 5 10.11 0.84 -2.87
C THR A 5 11.37 1.66 -2.60
N LEU A 6 11.50 2.81 -3.25
CA LEU A 6 12.63 3.73 -3.03
C LEU A 6 12.68 4.18 -1.57
N TYR A 7 11.55 4.57 -1.00
CA TYR A 7 11.44 4.99 0.39
C TYR A 7 11.92 3.90 1.37
N LYS A 8 11.47 2.67 1.16
CA LYS A 8 11.86 1.53 2.00
C LYS A 8 13.35 1.19 1.85
N LEU A 9 13.85 1.19 0.63
CA LEU A 9 15.28 0.92 0.36
C LEU A 9 16.18 1.98 0.96
N GLN A 10 15.79 3.25 0.88
CA GLN A 10 16.55 4.35 1.46
C GLN A 10 16.65 4.24 2.98
N ARG A 11 15.58 3.81 3.63
CA ARG A 11 15.57 3.60 5.09
C ARG A 11 16.41 2.39 5.49
N LYS A 12 16.37 1.33 4.68
CA LYS A 12 17.14 0.10 4.95
C LYS A 12 18.62 0.26 4.64
N PHE A 13 18.95 1.01 3.61
CA PHE A 13 20.32 1.24 3.14
C PHE A 13 20.60 2.75 2.98
N PRO A 14 20.78 3.50 4.09
CA PRO A 14 20.90 4.96 4.03
C PRO A 14 22.07 5.46 3.20
N ALA A 15 23.15 4.66 3.07
CA ALA A 15 24.32 5.02 2.29
C ALA A 15 24.23 4.63 0.82
N ALA A 16 23.18 3.92 0.40
CA ALA A 16 23.01 3.50 -0.98
C ALA A 16 22.64 4.67 -1.88
N ARG A 17 23.14 4.64 -3.10
CA ARG A 17 22.76 5.60 -4.14
C ARG A 17 21.55 5.03 -4.87
N LEU A 18 20.41 5.69 -4.78
CA LEU A 18 19.14 5.24 -5.33
C LEU A 18 18.64 6.20 -6.40
N VAL A 19 18.07 5.64 -7.46
CA VAL A 19 17.49 6.41 -8.56
C VAL A 19 16.09 5.89 -8.83
N LEU A 20 15.12 6.78 -8.96
CA LEU A 20 13.75 6.47 -9.35
C LEU A 20 13.50 7.02 -10.75
N LEU A 21 13.12 6.12 -11.66
CA LEU A 21 12.82 6.49 -13.04
C LEU A 21 11.29 6.47 -13.25
N GLU A 22 10.77 7.55 -13.82
CA GLU A 22 9.36 7.67 -14.18
C GLU A 22 9.23 7.98 -15.66
N LYS A 23 8.42 7.21 -16.38
CA LYS A 23 8.21 7.41 -17.82
C LYS A 23 7.31 8.60 -18.14
N GLU A 24 6.48 9.03 -17.20
CA GLU A 24 5.56 10.15 -17.38
C GLU A 24 6.16 11.46 -16.85
N SER A 25 5.54 12.58 -17.19
CA SER A 25 5.99 13.90 -16.75
C SER A 25 5.70 14.20 -15.28
N GLU A 26 4.79 13.45 -14.67
CA GLU A 26 4.37 13.63 -13.28
C GLU A 26 4.26 12.27 -12.59
N TRP A 27 4.23 12.30 -11.25
CA TRP A 27 4.04 11.11 -10.44
C TRP A 27 2.57 10.67 -10.41
N ALA A 28 2.34 9.38 -10.22
CA ALA A 28 1.03 8.81 -9.93
C ALA A 28 -0.04 9.02 -11.03
N LEU A 29 0.36 9.09 -12.29
CA LEU A 29 -0.58 9.26 -13.41
C LEU A 29 -1.33 7.99 -13.80
N HIS A 30 -0.95 6.84 -13.25
CA HIS A 30 -1.59 5.54 -13.54
C HIS A 30 -2.43 5.04 -12.36
N GLN A 31 -2.22 3.79 -11.93
CA GLN A 31 -3.06 3.13 -10.92
C GLN A 31 -3.09 3.80 -9.55
N THR A 32 -2.00 4.43 -9.13
CA THR A 32 -1.93 5.07 -7.81
C THR A 32 -2.99 6.16 -7.65
N GLY A 33 -3.23 6.94 -8.70
CA GLY A 33 -4.24 8.00 -8.69
C GLY A 33 -5.61 7.58 -9.22
N ARG A 34 -5.77 6.31 -9.63
CA ARG A 34 -6.97 5.84 -10.35
C ARG A 34 -7.48 4.51 -9.81
N ASN A 35 -7.56 4.39 -8.51
CA ASN A 35 -8.09 3.21 -7.82
C ASN A 35 -9.15 3.62 -6.79
N SER A 36 -9.69 2.66 -6.05
CA SER A 36 -10.76 2.90 -5.07
C SER A 36 -10.31 3.71 -3.85
N GLY A 37 -9.00 3.90 -3.66
CA GLY A 37 -8.47 4.57 -2.47
C GLY A 37 -8.63 3.78 -1.18
N VAL A 38 -8.93 2.49 -1.26
CA VAL A 38 -9.13 1.63 -0.10
C VAL A 38 -7.85 0.91 0.26
N ILE A 39 -7.46 0.98 1.53
CA ILE A 39 -6.37 0.17 2.07
C ILE A 39 -6.97 -1.19 2.43
N HIS A 40 -6.77 -2.19 1.58
CA HIS A 40 -7.36 -3.51 1.75
C HIS A 40 -6.72 -4.27 2.91
N SER A 41 -7.56 -4.91 3.73
CA SER A 41 -7.12 -5.71 4.88
C SER A 41 -6.75 -7.15 4.54
N GLY A 42 -7.05 -7.60 3.31
CA GLY A 42 -6.79 -8.97 2.89
C GLY A 42 -7.88 -9.97 3.28
N LEU A 43 -9.07 -9.49 3.59
CA LEU A 43 -10.18 -10.31 4.07
C LEU A 43 -10.55 -11.47 3.13
N TYR A 44 -10.37 -11.28 1.83
CA TYR A 44 -10.68 -12.29 0.81
C TYR A 44 -9.59 -13.34 0.61
N TYR A 45 -8.40 -13.13 1.15
CA TYR A 45 -7.27 -14.01 0.87
C TYR A 45 -7.30 -15.23 1.79
N LYS A 46 -6.85 -16.36 1.25
CA LYS A 46 -6.75 -17.60 2.03
C LYS A 46 -5.85 -17.38 3.25
N PRO A 47 -6.34 -17.67 4.46
CA PRO A 47 -5.54 -17.53 5.68
C PRO A 47 -4.21 -18.29 5.59
N GLY A 48 -3.12 -17.67 6.04
CA GLY A 48 -1.79 -18.26 6.01
C GLY A 48 -1.09 -18.23 4.65
N SER A 49 -1.77 -17.78 3.57
CA SER A 49 -1.12 -17.60 2.28
C SER A 49 -0.15 -16.42 2.31
N LEU A 50 0.84 -16.43 1.41
CA LEU A 50 1.78 -15.31 1.26
C LEU A 50 1.03 -14.00 0.94
N LYS A 51 0.00 -14.09 0.13
CA LYS A 51 -0.84 -12.94 -0.24
C LYS A 51 -1.55 -12.35 0.97
N ALA A 52 -2.13 -13.18 1.82
CA ALA A 52 -2.79 -12.74 3.05
C ALA A 52 -1.80 -12.11 4.04
N THR A 53 -0.66 -12.76 4.26
CA THR A 53 0.38 -12.28 5.18
C THR A 53 0.97 -10.95 4.70
N THR A 54 1.34 -10.86 3.43
CA THR A 54 1.93 -9.65 2.85
C THR A 54 0.93 -8.48 2.86
N CYS A 55 -0.34 -8.75 2.56
CA CYS A 55 -1.38 -7.74 2.60
C CYS A 55 -1.60 -7.20 4.01
N ARG A 56 -1.62 -8.07 5.02
CA ARG A 56 -1.77 -7.66 6.41
C ARG A 56 -0.60 -6.82 6.89
N ASP A 57 0.62 -7.24 6.60
CA ASP A 57 1.82 -6.49 6.98
C ASP A 57 1.86 -5.13 6.29
N GLY A 58 1.53 -5.08 5.01
CA GLY A 58 1.44 -3.84 4.24
C GLY A 58 0.37 -2.90 4.78
N TYR A 59 -0.78 -3.43 5.17
CA TYR A 59 -1.87 -2.66 5.80
C TYR A 59 -1.39 -1.96 7.07
N LEU A 60 -0.76 -2.69 7.98
CA LEU A 60 -0.26 -2.14 9.23
C LEU A 60 0.83 -1.10 9.00
N GLN A 61 1.76 -1.38 8.09
CA GLN A 61 2.83 -0.45 7.75
C GLN A 61 2.28 0.84 7.12
N LEU A 62 1.27 0.73 6.27
CA LEU A 62 0.66 1.90 5.63
C LEU A 62 -0.11 2.75 6.64
N LEU A 63 -0.83 2.16 7.58
CA LEU A 63 -1.47 2.90 8.67
C LEU A 63 -0.46 3.66 9.52
N ASN A 64 0.66 3.01 9.87
CA ASN A 64 1.75 3.64 10.60
C ASN A 64 2.37 4.79 9.79
N PHE A 65 2.58 4.61 8.52
CA PHE A 65 3.09 5.66 7.62
C PHE A 65 2.14 6.86 7.59
N CYS A 66 0.84 6.63 7.43
CA CYS A 66 -0.16 7.69 7.41
C CYS A 66 -0.18 8.47 8.73
N ALA A 67 -0.09 7.78 9.86
CA ALA A 67 -0.03 8.43 11.17
C ALA A 67 1.26 9.24 11.35
N GLU A 68 2.39 8.69 10.93
CA GLU A 68 3.71 9.32 11.05
C GLU A 68 3.83 10.58 10.19
N HIS A 69 3.25 10.57 8.98
CA HIS A 69 3.38 11.66 8.01
C HIS A 69 2.13 12.54 7.91
N GLY A 70 1.15 12.34 8.76
CA GLY A 70 -0.07 13.17 8.77
C GLY A 70 -0.95 13.00 7.55
N VAL A 71 -0.92 11.83 6.91
CA VAL A 71 -1.78 11.51 5.76
C VAL A 71 -3.18 11.19 6.24
N ALA A 72 -4.17 11.93 5.75
CA ALA A 72 -5.56 11.72 6.12
C ALA A 72 -6.06 10.34 5.71
N HIS A 73 -6.67 9.63 6.65
CA HIS A 73 -7.24 8.30 6.44
C HIS A 73 -8.31 8.04 7.48
N GLU A 74 -9.19 7.08 7.21
CA GLU A 74 -10.25 6.68 8.13
C GLU A 74 -10.36 5.16 8.17
N VAL A 75 -10.45 4.60 9.37
CA VAL A 75 -10.72 3.18 9.58
C VAL A 75 -12.21 3.01 9.77
N CYS A 76 -12.95 2.76 8.68
CA CYS A 76 -14.41 2.74 8.67
C CYS A 76 -15.02 1.33 8.58
N GLY A 77 -14.17 0.30 8.46
CA GLY A 77 -14.64 -1.07 8.33
C GLY A 77 -15.02 -1.45 6.89
N LYS A 78 -15.50 -2.67 6.72
CA LYS A 78 -15.84 -3.24 5.42
C LYS A 78 -16.99 -4.24 5.57
N VAL A 79 -17.91 -4.21 4.61
CA VAL A 79 -18.99 -5.18 4.51
C VAL A 79 -18.79 -6.04 3.27
N VAL A 80 -18.86 -7.34 3.43
CA VAL A 80 -18.80 -8.31 2.33
C VAL A 80 -20.18 -8.93 2.19
N VAL A 81 -20.77 -8.82 0.99
CA VAL A 81 -22.10 -9.34 0.70
C VAL A 81 -21.99 -10.55 -0.20
N ALA A 82 -22.57 -11.67 0.25
CA ALA A 82 -22.73 -12.86 -0.59
C ALA A 82 -24.01 -12.70 -1.42
N THR A 83 -23.89 -12.84 -2.71
CA THR A 83 -25.02 -12.74 -3.66
C THR A 83 -25.61 -14.09 -4.01
N THR A 84 -24.92 -15.17 -3.70
CA THR A 84 -25.36 -16.57 -3.86
C THR A 84 -24.99 -17.37 -2.63
N VAL A 85 -25.78 -18.40 -2.38
CA VAL A 85 -25.55 -19.31 -1.25
C VAL A 85 -24.71 -20.51 -1.70
#